data_d75239a124d99ea478090afea228cd09
#
_entry.id   d75239a124d99ea478090afea228cd09
#
_cell.length_a   1.000
_cell.length_b   1.000
_cell.length_c   1.000
_cell.angle_alpha   90.00
_cell.angle_beta   90.00
_cell.angle_gamma   90.00
#
_symmetry.space_group_name_H-M   'P 1'
#
loop_
_entity.id
_entity.type
_entity.pdbx_description
1 polymer ?
#
loop_
_entity_poly.entity_id
_entity_poly.type
_entity_poly.pdbx_seq_one_letter_code
_entity_poly.pdbx_strand_id
1 'polypeptide(L)'
;MKKADIGLIGLAVMGENLALNMESKGFTVAVYNRSFPGEEGVVDRFVNGRGKGKNFIPAHSIEELVEAVKRPRVIMMMIKAGAPVDEMIEQLLPHMSPGDVIIDGGNSDFHDTERRVKEVEAKGLYFVGSGISGG
;
A
#
# COMPACT_ATOMS: atom_id res chain seq x y z
N MET A 1 6.89 2.11 -20.32
CA MET A 1 5.73 1.63 -19.55
C MET A 1 5.27 2.67 -18.58
N LYS A 2 3.98 2.85 -18.51
CA LYS A 2 3.40 3.80 -17.57
C LYS A 2 3.53 3.25 -16.15
N LYS A 3 4.03 4.06 -15.24
CA LYS A 3 4.11 3.68 -13.83
C LYS A 3 2.87 4.13 -13.09
N ALA A 4 2.62 3.50 -11.95
CA ALA A 4 1.48 3.85 -11.11
C ALA A 4 1.73 5.16 -10.37
N ASP A 5 0.65 5.88 -10.09
CA ASP A 5 0.71 7.09 -9.29
C ASP A 5 0.82 6.75 -7.80
N ILE A 6 0.25 5.62 -7.40
CA ILE A 6 0.24 5.19 -6.01
C ILE A 6 0.20 3.66 -5.96
N GLY A 7 0.79 3.10 -4.91
CA GLY A 7 0.70 1.67 -4.62
C GLY A 7 -0.23 1.43 -3.46
N LEU A 8 -1.00 0.36 -3.52
CA LEU A 8 -1.91 -0.03 -2.46
C LEU A 8 -1.67 -1.47 -2.04
N ILE A 9 -1.51 -1.68 -0.75
CA ILE A 9 -1.33 -3.00 -0.16
C ILE A 9 -2.58 -3.34 0.64
N GLY A 10 -3.18 -4.49 0.34
CA GLY A 10 -4.34 -4.99 1.06
C GLY A 10 -5.62 -4.83 0.26
N LEU A 11 -6.10 -5.94 -0.28
CA LEU A 11 -7.29 -5.96 -1.14
C LEU A 11 -8.49 -6.66 -0.48
N ALA A 12 -8.68 -6.41 0.82
CA ALA A 12 -9.94 -6.74 1.47
C ALA A 12 -10.98 -5.70 1.02
N VAL A 13 -12.18 -5.77 1.53
CA VAL A 13 -13.27 -4.93 1.05
C VAL A 13 -12.92 -3.45 1.02
N MET A 14 -12.38 -2.91 2.11
CA MET A 14 -12.05 -1.49 2.17
C MET A 14 -10.92 -1.12 1.21
N GLY A 15 -9.90 -1.97 1.12
CA GLY A 15 -8.79 -1.73 0.21
C GLY A 15 -9.23 -1.76 -1.25
N GLU A 16 -10.06 -2.73 -1.61
CA GLU A 16 -10.61 -2.78 -2.97
C GLU A 16 -11.40 -1.54 -3.31
N ASN A 17 -12.28 -1.13 -2.39
CA ASN A 17 -13.12 0.05 -2.63
C ASN A 17 -12.28 1.31 -2.77
N LEU A 18 -11.25 1.44 -1.95
CA LEU A 18 -10.35 2.58 -2.04
C LEU A 18 -9.58 2.59 -3.35
N ALA A 19 -9.08 1.42 -3.77
CA ALA A 19 -8.39 1.30 -5.05
C ALA A 19 -9.28 1.72 -6.21
N LEU A 20 -10.52 1.24 -6.22
CA LEU A 20 -11.49 1.59 -7.25
C LEU A 20 -11.81 3.07 -7.24
N ASN A 21 -11.95 3.66 -6.05
CA ASN A 21 -12.23 5.08 -5.94
C ASN A 21 -11.06 5.92 -6.48
N MET A 22 -9.84 5.57 -6.12
CA MET A 22 -8.67 6.31 -6.62
C MET A 22 -8.57 6.22 -8.14
N GLU A 23 -8.79 5.03 -8.69
CA GLU A 23 -8.73 4.86 -10.14
C GLU A 23 -9.82 5.68 -10.84
N SER A 24 -11.01 5.75 -10.25
CA SER A 24 -12.11 6.54 -10.82
C SER A 24 -11.81 8.03 -10.83
N LYS A 25 -10.86 8.47 -10.02
CA LYS A 25 -10.42 9.87 -9.99
C LYS A 25 -9.28 10.15 -10.96
N GLY A 26 -8.90 9.18 -11.77
CA GLY A 26 -7.89 9.35 -12.79
C GLY A 26 -6.50 8.84 -12.44
N PHE A 27 -6.36 8.14 -11.31
CA PHE A 27 -5.04 7.61 -10.91
C PHE A 27 -4.82 6.21 -11.44
N THR A 28 -3.57 5.88 -11.74
CA THR A 28 -3.15 4.51 -12.01
C THR A 28 -2.66 3.94 -10.69
N VAL A 29 -3.19 2.80 -10.28
CA VAL A 29 -2.93 2.21 -8.97
C VAL A 29 -2.25 0.85 -9.12
N ALA A 30 -1.09 0.68 -8.48
CA ALA A 30 -0.45 -0.62 -8.39
C ALA A 30 -1.01 -1.31 -7.15
N VAL A 31 -1.41 -2.56 -7.27
CA VAL A 31 -2.08 -3.27 -6.19
C VAL A 31 -1.34 -4.55 -5.81
N TYR A 32 -1.28 -4.82 -4.51
CA TYR A 32 -0.62 -5.98 -3.97
C TYR A 32 -1.38 -6.48 -2.75
N ASN A 33 -1.43 -7.78 -2.57
CA ASN A 33 -2.01 -8.40 -1.38
C ASN A 33 -1.13 -9.55 -0.94
N ARG A 34 -0.88 -9.65 0.36
CA ARG A 34 -0.10 -10.76 0.89
C ARG A 34 -0.81 -12.07 0.58
N SER A 35 -0.02 -13.08 0.21
CA SER A 35 -0.58 -14.40 -0.06
C SER A 35 -0.52 -15.25 1.21
N PHE A 36 -1.64 -15.87 1.54
CA PHE A 36 -1.72 -16.82 2.64
C PHE A 36 -2.23 -18.15 2.09
N PRO A 37 -1.96 -19.27 2.76
CA PRO A 37 -2.54 -20.53 2.34
C PRO A 37 -4.06 -20.41 2.21
N GLY A 38 -4.59 -20.74 1.04
CA GLY A 38 -6.01 -20.62 0.76
C GLY A 38 -6.45 -19.25 0.25
N GLU A 39 -5.55 -18.28 0.22
CA GLU A 39 -5.87 -16.93 -0.23
C GLU A 39 -4.99 -16.44 -1.37
N GLU A 40 -4.41 -17.38 -2.11
CA GLU A 40 -3.60 -17.02 -3.25
C GLU A 40 -4.46 -16.45 -4.37
N GLY A 41 -3.87 -15.60 -5.20
CA GLY A 41 -4.55 -15.07 -6.36
C GLY A 41 -5.50 -13.91 -6.11
N VAL A 42 -5.45 -13.31 -4.94
CA VAL A 42 -6.31 -12.17 -4.62
C VAL A 42 -6.10 -11.02 -5.60
N VAL A 43 -4.83 -10.70 -5.90
CA VAL A 43 -4.50 -9.60 -6.82
C VAL A 43 -5.09 -9.87 -8.20
N ASP A 44 -4.88 -11.07 -8.71
CA ASP A 44 -5.36 -11.41 -10.06
C ASP A 44 -6.88 -11.45 -10.13
N ARG A 45 -7.52 -11.94 -9.08
CA ARG A 45 -8.99 -11.93 -9.04
C ARG A 45 -9.54 -10.50 -9.06
N PHE A 46 -8.89 -9.60 -8.34
CA PHE A 46 -9.33 -8.20 -8.32
C PHE A 46 -9.14 -7.56 -9.70
N VAL A 47 -7.96 -7.69 -10.28
CA VAL A 47 -7.63 -7.05 -11.55
C VAL A 47 -8.47 -7.62 -12.70
N ASN A 48 -8.77 -8.90 -12.66
CA ASN A 48 -9.58 -9.55 -13.69
C ASN A 48 -11.07 -9.51 -13.39
N GLY A 49 -11.45 -9.07 -12.21
CA GLY A 49 -12.85 -8.95 -11.78
C GLY A 49 -13.28 -7.49 -11.74
N ARG A 50 -13.41 -6.96 -10.52
CA ARG A 50 -13.90 -5.59 -10.33
C ARG A 50 -13.00 -4.53 -10.98
N GLY A 51 -11.71 -4.82 -11.11
CA GLY A 51 -10.75 -3.90 -11.73
C GLY A 51 -10.55 -4.09 -13.22
N LYS A 52 -11.30 -5.01 -13.84
CA LYS A 52 -11.10 -5.33 -15.24
C LYS A 52 -11.31 -4.12 -16.14
N GLY A 53 -10.34 -3.88 -17.03
CA GLY A 53 -10.40 -2.76 -17.96
C GLY A 53 -10.03 -1.43 -17.35
N LYS A 54 -9.63 -1.40 -16.10
CA LYS A 54 -9.28 -0.17 -15.41
C LYS A 54 -7.76 -0.04 -15.26
N ASN A 55 -7.30 1.11 -14.79
CA ASN A 55 -5.87 1.41 -14.72
C ASN A 55 -5.23 0.87 -13.45
N PHE A 56 -5.20 -0.47 -13.34
CA PHE A 56 -4.53 -1.15 -12.24
C PHE A 56 -3.32 -1.92 -12.75
N ILE A 57 -2.25 -1.88 -11.96
CA ILE A 57 -1.05 -2.67 -12.23
C ILE A 57 -0.95 -3.75 -11.16
N PRO A 58 -1.11 -5.02 -11.52
CA PRO A 58 -0.99 -6.09 -10.53
C PRO A 58 0.47 -6.30 -10.14
N ALA A 59 0.74 -6.37 -8.86
CA ALA A 59 2.06 -6.70 -8.34
C ALA A 59 1.96 -7.99 -7.53
N HIS A 60 2.93 -8.86 -7.70
CA HIS A 60 2.92 -10.18 -7.07
C HIS A 60 4.03 -10.33 -6.02
N SER A 61 4.75 -9.24 -5.74
CA SER A 61 5.75 -9.18 -4.69
C SER A 61 5.91 -7.73 -4.24
N ILE A 62 6.53 -7.54 -3.09
CA ILE A 62 6.80 -6.20 -2.58
C ILE A 62 7.74 -5.44 -3.52
N GLU A 63 8.78 -6.12 -4.00
CA GLU A 63 9.73 -5.50 -4.93
C GLU A 63 9.02 -5.03 -6.19
N GLU A 64 8.15 -5.89 -6.74
CA GLU A 64 7.38 -5.57 -7.93
C GLU A 64 6.46 -4.38 -7.71
N LEU A 65 5.82 -4.33 -6.55
CA LEU A 65 4.94 -3.22 -6.18
C LEU A 65 5.71 -1.90 -6.16
N VAL A 66 6.85 -1.89 -5.46
CA VAL A 66 7.63 -0.66 -5.30
C VAL A 66 8.15 -0.18 -6.66
N GLU A 67 8.62 -1.09 -7.49
CA GLU A 67 9.12 -0.72 -8.81
C GLU A 67 8.02 -0.20 -9.72
N ALA A 68 6.79 -0.63 -9.52
CA ALA A 68 5.67 -0.21 -10.37
C ALA A 68 5.23 1.24 -10.09
N VAL A 69 5.60 1.81 -8.96
CA VAL A 69 5.17 3.15 -8.57
C VAL A 69 6.22 4.20 -8.94
N LYS A 70 5.78 5.31 -9.52
CA LYS A 70 6.70 6.39 -9.91
C LYS A 70 7.27 7.08 -8.67
N ARG A 71 8.48 7.63 -8.81
CA ARG A 71 9.13 8.37 -7.73
C ARG A 71 8.67 9.83 -7.67
N PRO A 72 8.59 10.44 -6.48
CA PRO A 72 8.69 9.79 -5.17
C PRO A 72 7.50 8.87 -4.94
N ARG A 73 7.79 7.67 -4.46
CA ARG A 73 6.75 6.66 -4.34
C ARG A 73 5.83 6.94 -3.19
N VAL A 74 4.54 6.71 -3.41
CA VAL A 74 3.53 6.78 -2.36
C VAL A 74 2.90 5.40 -2.28
N ILE A 75 3.03 4.75 -1.14
CA ILE A 75 2.48 3.42 -0.93
C ILE A 75 1.60 3.42 0.30
N MET A 76 0.33 3.05 0.12
CA MET A 76 -0.64 3.00 1.19
C MET A 76 -0.89 1.57 1.63
N MET A 77 -0.93 1.35 2.94
CA MET A 77 -1.24 0.05 3.52
C MET A 77 -2.66 0.05 4.06
N MET A 78 -3.47 -0.88 3.57
CA MET A 78 -4.82 -1.12 4.07
C MET A 78 -4.85 -2.52 4.68
N ILE A 79 -4.10 -2.70 5.75
CA ILE A 79 -3.93 -3.98 6.41
C ILE A 79 -4.23 -3.86 7.89
N LYS A 80 -4.35 -4.99 8.56
CA LYS A 80 -4.66 -5.03 9.97
C LYS A 80 -3.60 -4.30 10.78
N ALA A 81 -4.04 -3.49 11.74
CA ALA A 81 -3.15 -2.77 12.64
C ALA A 81 -2.32 -3.72 13.50
N GLY A 82 -1.21 -3.21 14.02
CA GLY A 82 -0.33 -3.97 14.89
C GLY A 82 0.87 -4.55 14.16
N ALA A 83 1.26 -5.76 14.51
CA ALA A 83 2.44 -6.41 13.95
C ALA A 83 2.45 -6.48 12.42
N PRO A 84 1.33 -6.74 11.73
CA PRO A 84 1.36 -6.76 10.26
C PRO A 84 1.86 -5.46 9.64
N VAL A 85 1.54 -4.32 10.23
CA VAL A 85 2.01 -3.02 9.73
C VAL A 85 3.52 -2.91 9.86
N ASP A 86 4.07 -3.28 11.02
CA ASP A 86 5.51 -3.23 11.25
C ASP A 86 6.24 -4.18 10.32
N GLU A 87 5.73 -5.37 10.12
CA GLU A 87 6.31 -6.35 9.21
C GLU A 87 6.34 -5.82 7.77
N MET A 88 5.25 -5.17 7.36
CA MET A 88 5.17 -4.64 6.01
C MET A 88 6.17 -3.49 5.81
N ILE A 89 6.31 -2.62 6.80
CA ILE A 89 7.29 -1.54 6.73
C ILE A 89 8.70 -2.12 6.57
N GLU A 90 9.03 -3.16 7.33
CA GLU A 90 10.34 -3.81 7.22
C GLU A 90 10.59 -4.37 5.83
N GLN A 91 9.55 -4.88 5.17
CA GLN A 91 9.68 -5.42 3.83
C GLN A 91 9.78 -4.33 2.77
N LEU A 92 9.15 -3.18 3.00
CA LEU A 92 9.15 -2.07 2.05
C LEU A 92 10.46 -1.30 2.05
N LEU A 93 11.02 -1.04 3.23
CA LEU A 93 12.17 -0.15 3.38
C LEU A 93 13.36 -0.49 2.49
N PRO A 94 13.77 -1.77 2.34
CA PRO A 94 14.91 -2.09 1.49
C PRO A 94 14.74 -1.72 0.02
N HIS A 95 13.50 -1.56 -0.43
CA HIS A 95 13.19 -1.29 -1.84
C HIS A 95 12.85 0.18 -2.09
N MET A 96 12.68 0.96 -1.04
CA MET A 96 12.27 2.35 -1.18
C MET A 96 13.46 3.30 -1.03
N SER A 97 13.27 4.52 -1.48
CA SER A 97 14.34 5.53 -1.51
C SER A 97 13.96 6.75 -0.69
N PRO A 98 14.95 7.53 -0.23
CA PRO A 98 14.64 8.78 0.47
C PRO A 98 13.67 9.65 -0.33
N GLY A 99 12.71 10.23 0.36
CA GLY A 99 11.67 11.03 -0.27
C GLY A 99 10.39 10.27 -0.54
N ASP A 100 10.44 8.94 -0.50
CA ASP A 100 9.23 8.12 -0.69
C ASP A 100 8.34 8.22 0.55
N VAL A 101 7.06 7.91 0.38
CA VAL A 101 6.05 8.05 1.43
C VAL A 101 5.34 6.73 1.67
N ILE A 102 5.21 6.36 2.93
CA ILE A 102 4.39 5.22 3.35
C ILE A 102 3.19 5.77 4.11
N ILE A 103 1.99 5.34 3.72
CA ILE A 103 0.75 5.77 4.39
C ILE A 103 0.12 4.55 5.05
N ASP A 104 -0.16 4.67 6.35
CA ASP A 104 -0.92 3.67 7.07
C ASP A 104 -2.39 4.06 7.00
N GLY A 105 -3.14 3.39 6.14
CA GLY A 105 -4.57 3.67 5.97
C GLY A 105 -5.46 2.94 6.94
N GLY A 106 -4.87 2.14 7.81
CA GLY A 106 -5.62 1.39 8.82
C GLY A 106 -5.85 2.19 10.08
N ASN A 107 -6.37 1.50 11.08
CA ASN A 107 -6.71 2.14 12.36
C ASN A 107 -5.67 1.78 13.43
N SER A 108 -4.47 2.31 13.25
CA SER A 108 -3.36 2.02 14.15
C SER A 108 -3.42 2.83 15.44
N ASP A 109 -2.85 2.25 16.50
CA ASP A 109 -2.71 2.96 17.77
C ASP A 109 -1.80 4.18 17.61
N PHE A 110 -2.14 5.26 18.28
CA PHE A 110 -1.40 6.52 18.22
C PHE A 110 0.08 6.35 18.59
N HIS A 111 0.36 5.57 19.64
CA HIS A 111 1.74 5.38 20.07
C HIS A 111 2.56 4.61 19.04
N ASP A 112 1.93 3.64 18.38
CA ASP A 112 2.59 2.90 17.32
C ASP A 112 2.88 3.80 16.12
N THR A 113 1.94 4.67 15.78
CA THR A 113 2.12 5.62 14.69
C THR A 113 3.29 6.55 14.97
N GLU A 114 3.38 7.10 16.18
CA GLU A 114 4.50 7.97 16.55
C GLU A 114 5.84 7.26 16.43
N ARG A 115 5.91 6.01 16.90
CA ARG A 115 7.13 5.23 16.83
C ARG A 115 7.52 4.98 15.36
N ARG A 116 6.54 4.64 14.53
CA ARG A 116 6.79 4.36 13.11
C ARG A 116 7.26 5.59 12.35
N VAL A 117 6.70 6.75 12.66
CA VAL A 117 7.16 8.01 12.05
C VAL A 117 8.64 8.18 12.31
N LYS A 118 9.09 8.01 13.55
CA LYS A 118 10.50 8.17 13.89
C LYS A 118 11.37 7.15 13.18
N GLU A 119 10.95 5.90 13.15
CA GLU A 119 11.74 4.84 12.51
C GLU A 119 11.87 5.05 11.00
N VAL A 120 10.76 5.38 10.35
CA VAL A 120 10.75 5.55 8.90
C VAL A 120 11.48 6.84 8.49
N GLU A 121 11.26 7.92 9.23
CA GLU A 121 11.90 9.19 8.89
C GLU A 121 13.41 9.15 9.13
N ALA A 122 13.87 8.30 10.03
CA ALA A 122 15.30 8.09 10.22
C ALA A 122 15.97 7.50 8.97
N LYS A 123 15.20 6.89 8.09
CA LYS A 123 15.70 6.35 6.82
C LYS A 123 15.52 7.32 5.65
N GLY A 124 15.06 8.54 5.93
CA GLY A 124 14.87 9.54 4.89
C GLY A 124 13.53 9.48 4.18
N LEU A 125 12.63 8.59 4.61
CA LEU A 125 11.29 8.50 4.04
C LEU A 125 10.30 9.25 4.93
N TYR A 126 9.06 9.34 4.47
CA TYR A 126 7.97 9.94 5.26
C TYR A 126 6.95 8.88 5.61
N PHE A 127 6.41 8.96 6.81
CA PHE A 127 5.35 8.06 7.24
C PHE A 127 4.15 8.87 7.69
N VAL A 128 2.98 8.57 7.12
CA VAL A 128 1.74 9.27 7.44
C VAL A 128 0.74 8.25 7.98
N GLY A 129 0.26 8.48 9.18
CA GLY A 129 -0.82 7.68 9.73
C GLY A 129 -2.14 8.37 9.46
N SER A 130 -3.06 7.66 8.82
CA SER A 130 -4.38 8.21 8.51
C SER A 130 -5.45 7.74 9.49
N GLY A 131 -5.05 7.10 10.57
CA GLY A 131 -5.95 6.53 11.56
C GLY A 131 -6.68 7.54 12.42
N ILE A 132 -7.03 8.60 11.80
CA ILE A 132 -7.73 9.70 12.45
C ILE A 132 -9.21 9.51 12.52
N SER A 133 -9.68 8.53 11.81
CA SER A 133 -11.10 8.24 11.74
C SER A 133 -11.69 8.01 13.12
N GLY A 134 -10.87 7.52 14.02
CA GLY A 134 -11.33 7.29 15.36
C GLY A 134 -11.38 8.55 16.16
N GLY A 135 -10.88 9.49 15.52
CA GLY A 135 -10.85 10.79 16.23
C GLY A 135 -11.93 10.77 16.89
#